data_6298a765fb89d88b9121a5f105d0b649
#
_entry.id   6298a765fb89d88b9121a5f105d0b649
#
_cell.length_a   1.000
_cell.length_b   1.000
_cell.length_c   1.000
_cell.angle_alpha   90.00
_cell.angle_beta   90.00
_cell.angle_gamma   90.00
#
_symmetry.space_group_name_H-M   'P 1'
#
loop_
_entity.id
_entity.type
_entity.pdbx_description
1 polymer ?
#
loop_
_entity_poly.entity_id
_entity_poly.type
_entity_poly.pdbx_seq_one_letter_code
_entity_poly.pdbx_strand_id
1 'polypeptide(L)'
;IKADTVQGAGDKNEVKDSADRIVASRPDLALTIGTPATQALKDKAVAARIPVVFSCVYDPKLVGSASATQAGPGFTGVSIYIDPADVLSVARLAFPGLTYLGIVHSEDENVLAFVNDAKIKARQLRMNVLTKQVRKTDKLTPAAQALIAQGAQAFLIPADVYYGMRDLEPARELIAIQHEKKLPVISCAIARPKQAHVAVLLLTPSFDVIGELTARQIAKILKQGRKPETLPILRQEHLHIQVDTAIAKALGITLPNQLLMMAKPRE
;
A
#
# COMPACT_ATOMS: atom_id res chain seq x y z
N ILE A 1 -11.70 26.62 3.32
CA ILE A 1 -12.22 25.42 2.64
C ILE A 1 -13.20 24.76 3.62
N LYS A 2 -14.46 24.58 3.20
CA LYS A 2 -15.42 23.72 3.91
C LYS A 2 -15.32 22.34 3.28
N ALA A 3 -15.19 21.28 4.08
CA ALA A 3 -15.11 19.90 3.60
C ALA A 3 -16.27 19.09 4.20
N ASP A 4 -17.01 18.41 3.34
CA ASP A 4 -18.00 17.41 3.73
C ASP A 4 -17.45 16.03 3.37
N THR A 5 -17.60 15.07 4.28
CA THR A 5 -17.06 13.71 4.13
C THR A 5 -18.19 12.71 3.99
N VAL A 6 -18.08 11.84 2.98
CA VAL A 6 -18.97 10.71 2.77
C VAL A 6 -18.15 9.43 2.80
N GLN A 7 -18.56 8.45 3.58
CA GLN A 7 -17.87 7.16 3.70
C GLN A 7 -18.71 6.07 3.00
N GLY A 8 -18.03 5.20 2.27
CA GLY A 8 -18.64 4.04 1.61
C GLY A 8 -18.32 2.72 2.29
N ALA A 9 -17.80 2.73 3.53
CA ALA A 9 -17.51 1.59 4.41
C ALA A 9 -16.96 0.30 3.75
N GLY A 10 -16.45 0.40 2.50
CA GLY A 10 -15.95 -0.76 1.74
C GLY A 10 -17.02 -1.57 1.01
N ASP A 11 -18.30 -1.26 1.18
CA ASP A 11 -19.38 -1.83 0.38
C ASP A 11 -19.49 -1.14 -0.98
N LYS A 12 -19.56 -1.92 -2.06
CA LYS A 12 -19.59 -1.38 -3.43
C LYS A 12 -20.83 -0.53 -3.71
N ASN A 13 -21.98 -0.87 -3.14
CA ASN A 13 -23.22 -0.12 -3.33
C ASN A 13 -23.16 1.20 -2.56
N GLU A 14 -22.71 1.17 -1.30
CA GLU A 14 -22.52 2.39 -0.51
C GLU A 14 -21.51 3.35 -1.14
N VAL A 15 -20.42 2.83 -1.72
CA VAL A 15 -19.44 3.66 -2.45
C VAL A 15 -20.07 4.31 -3.66
N LYS A 16 -20.92 3.58 -4.42
CA LYS A 16 -21.63 4.11 -5.57
C LYS A 16 -22.65 5.18 -5.19
N ASP A 17 -23.47 4.94 -4.16
CA ASP A 17 -24.46 5.89 -3.65
C ASP A 17 -23.78 7.15 -3.08
N SER A 18 -22.64 6.98 -2.45
CA SER A 18 -21.81 8.08 -1.97
C SER A 18 -21.28 8.94 -3.13
N ALA A 19 -20.85 8.31 -4.22
CA ALA A 19 -20.41 9.02 -5.41
C ALA A 19 -21.55 9.85 -6.04
N ASP A 20 -22.77 9.29 -6.12
CA ASP A 20 -23.94 10.00 -6.65
C ASP A 20 -24.33 11.20 -5.77
N ARG A 21 -24.28 11.07 -4.46
CA ARG A 21 -24.51 12.19 -3.51
C ARG A 21 -23.49 13.30 -3.66
N ILE A 22 -22.20 12.95 -3.83
CA ILE A 22 -21.14 13.94 -4.05
C ILE A 22 -21.37 14.71 -5.34
N VAL A 23 -21.68 14.05 -6.44
CA VAL A 23 -21.97 14.73 -7.72
C VAL A 23 -23.21 15.63 -7.61
N ALA A 24 -24.27 15.15 -6.96
CA ALA A 24 -25.49 15.95 -6.74
C ALA A 24 -25.26 17.21 -5.90
N SER A 25 -24.32 17.20 -4.97
CA SER A 25 -23.98 18.37 -4.13
C SER A 25 -23.17 19.46 -4.86
N ARG A 26 -22.68 19.15 -6.07
CA ARG A 26 -21.89 20.06 -6.93
C ARG A 26 -20.75 20.79 -6.17
N PRO A 27 -19.81 20.06 -5.57
CA PRO A 27 -18.69 20.69 -4.88
C PRO A 27 -17.74 21.35 -5.88
N ASP A 28 -16.94 22.32 -5.40
CA ASP A 28 -15.89 22.95 -6.18
C ASP A 28 -14.76 21.97 -6.57
N LEU A 29 -14.60 20.89 -5.80
CA LEU A 29 -13.64 19.84 -6.02
C LEU A 29 -14.07 18.57 -5.24
N ALA A 30 -13.87 17.41 -5.83
CA ALA A 30 -14.04 16.13 -5.16
C ALA A 30 -12.69 15.48 -4.83
N LEU A 31 -12.50 15.09 -3.57
CA LEU A 31 -11.38 14.28 -3.11
C LEU A 31 -11.84 12.84 -2.93
N THR A 32 -11.11 11.91 -3.51
CA THR A 32 -11.32 10.47 -3.27
C THR A 32 -10.13 9.85 -2.55
N ILE A 33 -10.39 8.88 -1.67
CA ILE A 33 -9.34 8.15 -0.95
C ILE A 33 -9.46 6.66 -1.28
N GLY A 34 -8.44 6.14 -1.96
CA GLY A 34 -8.36 4.76 -2.40
C GLY A 34 -8.96 4.49 -3.78
N THR A 35 -8.55 3.38 -4.38
CA THR A 35 -8.92 2.98 -5.75
C THR A 35 -10.44 2.80 -5.93
N PRO A 36 -11.17 2.08 -5.06
CA PRO A 36 -12.61 1.88 -5.25
C PRO A 36 -13.42 3.18 -5.25
N ALA A 37 -13.12 4.11 -4.33
CA ALA A 37 -13.79 5.40 -4.27
C ALA A 37 -13.51 6.23 -5.53
N THR A 38 -12.28 6.19 -6.03
CA THR A 38 -11.88 6.91 -7.25
C THR A 38 -12.56 6.33 -8.49
N GLN A 39 -12.60 5.01 -8.62
CA GLN A 39 -13.30 4.33 -9.73
C GLN A 39 -14.81 4.66 -9.75
N ALA A 40 -15.44 4.71 -8.60
CA ALA A 40 -16.87 4.98 -8.50
C ALA A 40 -17.25 6.44 -8.82
N LEU A 41 -16.39 7.40 -8.44
CA LEU A 41 -16.72 8.83 -8.52
C LEU A 41 -16.17 9.52 -9.77
N LYS A 42 -14.93 9.21 -10.15
CA LYS A 42 -14.16 10.03 -11.09
C LYS A 42 -14.90 10.38 -12.38
N ASP A 43 -15.41 9.38 -13.11
CA ASP A 43 -16.03 9.62 -14.40
C ASP A 43 -17.33 10.44 -14.29
N LYS A 44 -18.12 10.18 -13.25
CA LYS A 44 -19.34 10.95 -12.97
C LYS A 44 -19.03 12.41 -12.64
N ALA A 45 -18.03 12.65 -11.80
CA ALA A 45 -17.60 13.99 -11.40
C ALA A 45 -17.02 14.77 -12.59
N VAL A 46 -16.15 14.15 -13.38
CA VAL A 46 -15.57 14.76 -14.59
C VAL A 46 -16.67 15.12 -15.61
N ALA A 47 -17.64 14.24 -15.83
CA ALA A 47 -18.81 14.53 -16.69
C ALA A 47 -19.63 15.71 -16.17
N ALA A 48 -19.74 15.86 -14.86
CA ALA A 48 -20.39 17.00 -14.19
C ALA A 48 -19.50 18.26 -14.11
N ARG A 49 -18.28 18.23 -14.67
CA ARG A 49 -17.26 19.30 -14.63
C ARG A 49 -16.76 19.61 -13.22
N ILE A 50 -16.77 18.62 -12.32
CA ILE A 50 -16.24 18.71 -10.99
C ILE A 50 -14.79 18.19 -11.03
N PRO A 51 -13.77 19.00 -10.68
CA PRO A 51 -12.39 18.56 -10.61
C PRO A 51 -12.22 17.43 -9.58
N VAL A 52 -11.41 16.42 -9.91
CA VAL A 52 -11.15 15.31 -8.99
C VAL A 52 -9.68 15.27 -8.59
N VAL A 53 -9.43 15.16 -7.30
CA VAL A 53 -8.11 14.79 -6.75
C VAL A 53 -8.25 13.45 -6.05
N PHE A 54 -7.51 12.45 -6.49
CA PHE A 54 -7.44 11.19 -5.77
C PHE A 54 -6.25 11.17 -4.80
N SER A 55 -6.38 10.41 -3.74
CA SER A 55 -5.33 10.09 -2.78
C SER A 55 -5.31 8.59 -2.51
N CYS A 56 -4.17 8.06 -2.10
CA CYS A 56 -4.03 6.66 -1.70
C CYS A 56 -4.44 5.64 -2.79
N VAL A 57 -4.27 5.97 -4.06
CA VAL A 57 -4.39 5.02 -5.17
C VAL A 57 -3.02 4.39 -5.41
N TYR A 58 -2.95 3.06 -5.42
CA TYR A 58 -1.67 2.36 -5.62
C TYR A 58 -1.18 2.49 -7.06
N ASP A 59 -1.94 1.97 -8.02
CA ASP A 59 -1.65 2.13 -9.45
C ASP A 59 -2.65 3.12 -10.07
N PRO A 60 -2.20 4.33 -10.45
CA PRO A 60 -3.05 5.31 -11.08
C PRO A 60 -3.71 4.84 -12.39
N LYS A 61 -3.15 3.86 -13.07
CA LYS A 61 -3.75 3.30 -14.29
C LYS A 61 -5.10 2.62 -14.00
N LEU A 62 -5.28 2.04 -12.81
CA LEU A 62 -6.54 1.43 -12.39
C LEU A 62 -7.70 2.44 -12.30
N VAL A 63 -7.39 3.72 -12.23
CA VAL A 63 -8.39 4.81 -12.22
C VAL A 63 -8.39 5.61 -13.54
N GLY A 64 -7.77 5.07 -14.58
CA GLY A 64 -7.81 5.64 -15.93
C GLY A 64 -6.78 6.72 -16.20
N SER A 65 -5.69 6.77 -15.44
CA SER A 65 -4.55 7.65 -15.73
C SER A 65 -3.76 7.15 -16.94
N ALA A 66 -3.21 8.08 -17.72
CA ALA A 66 -2.39 7.77 -18.89
C ALA A 66 -1.09 7.06 -18.51
N SER A 67 -0.51 7.42 -17.35
CA SER A 67 0.68 6.78 -16.78
C SER A 67 0.69 6.88 -15.25
N ALA A 68 1.76 6.39 -14.62
CA ALA A 68 1.96 6.53 -13.17
C ALA A 68 2.12 8.00 -12.71
N THR A 69 2.48 8.90 -13.62
CA THR A 69 2.76 10.32 -13.32
C THR A 69 1.87 11.30 -14.07
N GLN A 70 1.06 10.82 -15.04
CA GLN A 70 0.21 11.66 -15.86
C GLN A 70 -1.25 11.20 -15.74
N ALA A 71 -2.08 12.09 -15.23
CA ALA A 71 -3.52 11.90 -15.14
C ALA A 71 -4.22 12.10 -16.50
N GLY A 72 -5.52 11.97 -16.51
CA GLY A 72 -6.38 12.28 -17.64
C GLY A 72 -7.16 13.59 -17.43
N PRO A 73 -8.09 13.91 -18.36
CA PRO A 73 -8.90 15.11 -18.26
C PRO A 73 -9.71 15.19 -16.97
N GLY A 74 -9.68 16.35 -16.32
CA GLY A 74 -10.50 16.67 -15.16
C GLY A 74 -10.06 16.03 -13.84
N PHE A 75 -8.95 15.28 -13.79
CA PHE A 75 -8.48 14.69 -12.55
C PHE A 75 -6.95 14.64 -12.44
N THR A 76 -6.47 14.57 -11.21
CA THR A 76 -5.08 14.32 -10.81
C THR A 76 -5.06 13.67 -9.42
N GLY A 77 -3.89 13.47 -8.83
CA GLY A 77 -3.86 12.96 -7.46
C GLY A 77 -2.48 12.62 -6.92
N VAL A 78 -2.51 11.80 -5.87
CA VAL A 78 -1.32 11.31 -5.17
C VAL A 78 -1.41 9.79 -5.02
N SER A 79 -0.41 9.10 -5.55
CA SER A 79 -0.29 7.65 -5.45
C SER A 79 0.42 7.25 -4.16
N ILE A 80 -0.01 6.11 -3.58
CA ILE A 80 0.73 5.41 -2.51
C ILE A 80 1.61 4.28 -3.07
N TYR A 81 1.98 4.37 -4.34
CA TYR A 81 2.83 3.35 -4.93
C TYR A 81 4.10 3.15 -4.10
N ILE A 82 4.30 1.90 -3.69
CA ILE A 82 5.52 1.41 -3.07
C ILE A 82 6.27 0.65 -4.15
N ASP A 83 7.48 1.11 -4.49
CA ASP A 83 8.29 0.40 -5.48
C ASP A 83 8.78 -0.93 -4.91
N PRO A 84 8.38 -2.07 -5.47
CA PRO A 84 8.87 -3.35 -5.00
C PRO A 84 10.39 -3.49 -5.07
N ALA A 85 11.08 -2.76 -5.96
CA ALA A 85 12.53 -2.77 -6.03
C ALA A 85 13.16 -2.19 -4.76
N ASP A 86 12.60 -1.11 -4.22
CA ASP A 86 13.07 -0.50 -2.97
C ASP A 86 12.82 -1.46 -1.79
N VAL A 87 11.63 -2.05 -1.73
CA VAL A 87 11.28 -3.05 -0.70
C VAL A 87 12.25 -4.23 -0.72
N LEU A 88 12.50 -4.80 -1.89
CA LEU A 88 13.38 -5.95 -2.06
C LEU A 88 14.84 -5.59 -1.76
N SER A 89 15.28 -4.39 -2.12
CA SER A 89 16.64 -3.91 -1.84
C SER A 89 16.86 -3.74 -0.34
N VAL A 90 15.91 -3.14 0.37
CA VAL A 90 15.97 -3.00 1.83
C VAL A 90 15.85 -4.37 2.51
N ALA A 91 15.02 -5.28 1.99
CA ALA A 91 14.93 -6.65 2.50
C ALA A 91 16.26 -7.40 2.38
N ARG A 92 16.95 -7.29 1.24
CA ARG A 92 18.31 -7.87 1.07
C ARG A 92 19.36 -7.23 1.95
N LEU A 93 19.27 -5.92 2.17
CA LEU A 93 20.16 -5.24 3.11
C LEU A 93 19.94 -5.78 4.53
N ALA A 94 18.68 -5.96 4.94
CA ALA A 94 18.35 -6.51 6.25
C ALA A 94 18.75 -7.99 6.41
N PHE A 95 18.60 -8.77 5.33
CA PHE A 95 18.80 -10.22 5.32
C PHE A 95 19.70 -10.61 4.12
N PRO A 96 21.04 -10.50 4.21
CA PRO A 96 21.95 -10.66 3.06
C PRO A 96 21.85 -12.02 2.36
N GLY A 97 21.41 -13.08 3.07
CA GLY A 97 21.20 -14.43 2.50
C GLY A 97 19.83 -14.65 1.88
N LEU A 98 18.96 -13.64 1.84
CA LEU A 98 17.59 -13.77 1.33
C LEU A 98 17.59 -13.97 -0.19
N THR A 99 17.11 -15.14 -0.63
CA THR A 99 16.93 -15.50 -2.04
C THR A 99 15.48 -15.86 -2.38
N TYR A 100 14.71 -16.36 -1.41
CA TYR A 100 13.31 -16.74 -1.58
C TYR A 100 12.41 -15.99 -0.60
N LEU A 101 11.59 -15.07 -1.13
CA LEU A 101 10.64 -14.26 -0.36
C LEU A 101 9.21 -14.74 -0.60
N GLY A 102 8.51 -15.13 0.46
CA GLY A 102 7.11 -15.57 0.39
C GLY A 102 6.13 -14.40 0.49
N ILE A 103 5.11 -14.39 -0.34
CA ILE A 103 3.98 -13.45 -0.26
C ILE A 103 2.67 -14.24 -0.33
N VAL A 104 1.89 -14.21 0.74
CA VAL A 104 0.48 -14.59 0.70
C VAL A 104 -0.31 -13.33 0.40
N HIS A 105 -1.26 -13.38 -0.53
CA HIS A 105 -1.98 -12.18 -0.95
C HIS A 105 -3.42 -12.48 -1.36
N SER A 106 -4.30 -11.48 -1.24
CA SER A 106 -5.66 -11.56 -1.73
C SER A 106 -5.74 -11.35 -3.26
N GLU A 107 -6.97 -11.32 -3.76
CA GLU A 107 -7.30 -11.07 -5.17
C GLU A 107 -7.48 -9.57 -5.51
N ASP A 108 -7.18 -8.66 -4.58
CA ASP A 108 -7.32 -7.22 -4.81
C ASP A 108 -6.38 -6.74 -5.93
N GLU A 109 -6.91 -5.95 -6.86
CA GLU A 109 -6.17 -5.47 -8.05
C GLU A 109 -4.87 -4.73 -7.70
N ASN A 110 -4.88 -3.89 -6.65
CA ASN A 110 -3.68 -3.19 -6.20
C ASN A 110 -2.59 -4.16 -5.74
N VAL A 111 -3.00 -5.23 -5.05
CA VAL A 111 -2.06 -6.24 -4.52
C VAL A 111 -1.53 -7.10 -5.64
N LEU A 112 -2.38 -7.48 -6.60
CA LEU A 112 -1.95 -8.23 -7.78
C LEU A 112 -0.94 -7.42 -8.60
N ALA A 113 -1.16 -6.11 -8.77
CA ALA A 113 -0.21 -5.23 -9.44
C ALA A 113 1.15 -5.20 -8.72
N PHE A 114 1.15 -5.02 -7.38
CA PHE A 114 2.36 -5.07 -6.57
C PHE A 114 3.11 -6.40 -6.71
N VAL A 115 2.40 -7.52 -6.57
CA VAL A 115 2.99 -8.88 -6.61
C VAL A 115 3.60 -9.17 -7.97
N ASN A 116 2.93 -8.80 -9.06
CA ASN A 116 3.46 -8.99 -10.42
C ASN A 116 4.73 -8.16 -10.64
N ASP A 117 4.74 -6.90 -10.20
CA ASP A 117 5.90 -6.02 -10.30
C ASP A 117 7.05 -6.54 -9.41
N ALA A 118 6.76 -7.00 -8.19
CA ALA A 118 7.73 -7.61 -7.29
C ALA A 118 8.43 -8.84 -7.91
N LYS A 119 7.67 -9.72 -8.59
CA LYS A 119 8.25 -10.89 -9.29
C LYS A 119 9.22 -10.48 -10.39
N ILE A 120 8.90 -9.42 -11.13
CA ILE A 120 9.76 -8.91 -12.22
C ILE A 120 11.05 -8.33 -11.61
N LYS A 121 10.93 -7.46 -10.62
CA LYS A 121 12.05 -6.74 -10.01
C LYS A 121 12.95 -7.62 -9.15
N ALA A 122 12.39 -8.65 -8.51
CA ALA A 122 13.15 -9.64 -7.74
C ALA A 122 14.20 -10.33 -8.59
N ARG A 123 13.89 -10.67 -9.85
CA ARG A 123 14.83 -11.31 -10.77
C ARG A 123 16.07 -10.45 -11.02
N GLN A 124 15.91 -9.13 -11.11
CA GLN A 124 17.02 -8.18 -11.27
C GLN A 124 17.94 -8.15 -10.05
N LEU A 125 17.38 -8.46 -8.88
CA LEU A 125 18.11 -8.55 -7.62
C LEU A 125 18.57 -9.99 -7.29
N ARG A 126 18.47 -10.93 -8.25
CA ARG A 126 18.77 -12.36 -8.04
C ARG A 126 17.98 -12.97 -6.86
N MET A 127 16.73 -12.54 -6.70
CA MET A 127 15.77 -13.05 -5.72
C MET A 127 14.60 -13.71 -6.43
N ASN A 128 13.91 -14.60 -5.72
CA ASN A 128 12.68 -15.24 -6.16
C ASN A 128 11.54 -14.83 -5.22
N VAL A 129 10.42 -14.41 -5.79
CA VAL A 129 9.19 -14.16 -5.04
C VAL A 129 8.25 -15.34 -5.25
N LEU A 130 8.04 -16.08 -4.18
CA LEU A 130 7.07 -17.18 -4.08
C LEU A 130 5.72 -16.60 -3.65
N THR A 131 4.65 -16.96 -4.31
CA THR A 131 3.34 -16.37 -4.02
C THR A 131 2.24 -17.39 -3.87
N LYS A 132 1.29 -17.11 -2.99
CA LYS A 132 0.05 -17.87 -2.85
C LYS A 132 -1.12 -16.91 -2.74
N GLN A 133 -2.03 -16.97 -3.71
CA GLN A 133 -3.27 -16.22 -3.66
C GLN A 133 -4.27 -16.93 -2.76
N VAL A 134 -5.02 -16.17 -1.97
CA VAL A 134 -6.06 -16.62 -1.06
C VAL A 134 -7.31 -15.76 -1.24
N ARG A 135 -8.48 -16.31 -0.90
CA ARG A 135 -9.71 -15.51 -0.77
C ARG A 135 -9.69 -14.78 0.56
N LYS A 136 -10.42 -13.68 0.66
CA LYS A 136 -10.49 -12.88 1.89
C LYS A 136 -11.02 -13.66 3.12
N THR A 137 -11.72 -14.76 2.90
CA THR A 137 -12.25 -15.66 3.93
C THR A 137 -11.29 -16.78 4.34
N ASP A 138 -10.25 -17.04 3.56
CA ASP A 138 -9.35 -18.17 3.80
C ASP A 138 -8.38 -17.86 4.96
N LYS A 139 -7.95 -18.92 5.67
CA LYS A 139 -6.85 -18.83 6.63
C LYS A 139 -5.51 -18.67 5.93
N LEU A 140 -4.60 -17.93 6.57
CA LEU A 140 -3.26 -17.68 6.01
C LEU A 140 -2.34 -18.90 6.19
N THR A 141 -2.44 -19.59 7.30
CA THR A 141 -1.48 -20.64 7.71
C THR A 141 -1.23 -21.71 6.63
N PRO A 142 -2.24 -22.32 5.97
CA PRO A 142 -1.98 -23.32 4.92
C PRO A 142 -1.20 -22.74 3.73
N ALA A 143 -1.49 -21.52 3.35
CA ALA A 143 -0.81 -20.85 2.24
C ALA A 143 0.66 -20.55 2.60
N ALA A 144 0.92 -20.06 3.81
CA ALA A 144 2.27 -19.78 4.29
C ALA A 144 3.09 -21.06 4.41
N GLN A 145 2.52 -22.16 4.94
CA GLN A 145 3.18 -23.47 5.03
C GLN A 145 3.56 -24.01 3.66
N ALA A 146 2.69 -23.85 2.65
CA ALA A 146 3.00 -24.22 1.28
C ALA A 146 4.18 -23.44 0.69
N LEU A 147 4.33 -22.15 1.04
CA LEU A 147 5.47 -21.34 0.61
C LEU A 147 6.75 -21.72 1.37
N ILE A 148 6.65 -22.06 2.66
CA ILE A 148 7.78 -22.58 3.45
C ILE A 148 8.31 -23.87 2.84
N ALA A 149 7.41 -24.78 2.47
CA ALA A 149 7.79 -26.05 1.80
C ALA A 149 8.48 -25.81 0.44
N GLN A 150 8.25 -24.66 -0.21
CA GLN A 150 8.95 -24.23 -1.43
C GLN A 150 10.26 -23.49 -1.15
N GLY A 151 10.64 -23.31 0.12
CA GLY A 151 11.91 -22.70 0.51
C GLY A 151 11.81 -21.21 0.85
N ALA A 152 10.63 -20.65 1.14
CA ALA A 152 10.52 -19.28 1.62
C ALA A 152 11.36 -19.06 2.88
N GLN A 153 12.21 -18.05 2.85
CA GLN A 153 13.16 -17.70 3.92
C GLN A 153 12.70 -16.48 4.74
N ALA A 154 11.77 -15.72 4.21
CA ALA A 154 11.11 -14.58 4.84
C ALA A 154 9.73 -14.41 4.23
N PHE A 155 8.87 -13.62 4.89
CA PHE A 155 7.58 -13.24 4.34
C PHE A 155 7.48 -11.73 4.15
N LEU A 156 6.77 -11.32 3.09
CA LEU A 156 6.39 -9.93 2.86
C LEU A 156 4.87 -9.81 2.95
N ILE A 157 4.41 -8.91 3.81
CA ILE A 157 3.02 -8.44 3.87
C ILE A 157 2.92 -7.24 2.92
N PRO A 158 2.24 -7.36 1.76
CA PRO A 158 1.95 -6.22 0.91
C PRO A 158 0.91 -5.29 1.54
N ALA A 159 0.63 -4.15 0.93
CA ALA A 159 -0.46 -3.27 1.33
C ALA A 159 -1.83 -3.89 0.97
N ASP A 160 -2.20 -4.95 1.67
CA ASP A 160 -3.35 -5.81 1.42
C ASP A 160 -4.31 -5.76 2.61
N VAL A 161 -5.57 -5.39 2.34
CA VAL A 161 -6.63 -5.33 3.36
C VAL A 161 -6.90 -6.70 4.01
N TYR A 162 -6.59 -7.79 3.33
CA TYR A 162 -6.73 -9.17 3.85
C TYR A 162 -6.07 -9.32 5.23
N TYR A 163 -4.90 -8.74 5.43
CA TYR A 163 -4.16 -8.84 6.71
C TYR A 163 -4.83 -8.09 7.86
N GLY A 164 -5.69 -7.11 7.55
CA GLY A 164 -6.48 -6.35 8.52
C GLY A 164 -7.84 -6.95 8.85
N MET A 165 -8.25 -8.00 8.13
CA MET A 165 -9.58 -8.60 8.28
C MET A 165 -9.67 -9.52 9.50
N ARG A 166 -10.91 -9.82 9.90
CA ARG A 166 -11.21 -10.78 10.99
C ARG A 166 -10.38 -10.48 12.25
N ASP A 167 -10.39 -9.23 12.65
CA ASP A 167 -9.62 -8.73 13.79
C ASP A 167 -8.12 -9.09 13.70
N LEU A 168 -7.52 -8.84 12.53
CA LEU A 168 -6.11 -9.13 12.23
C LEU A 168 -5.74 -10.62 12.29
N GLU A 169 -6.71 -11.54 12.17
CA GLU A 169 -6.42 -12.98 12.23
C GLU A 169 -5.30 -13.41 11.26
N PRO A 170 -5.29 -13.03 9.96
CA PRO A 170 -4.22 -13.41 9.06
C PRO A 170 -2.85 -12.87 9.48
N ALA A 171 -2.81 -11.65 10.00
CA ALA A 171 -1.57 -11.09 10.52
C ALA A 171 -1.08 -11.85 11.74
N ARG A 172 -1.96 -12.20 12.68
CA ARG A 172 -1.62 -13.00 13.86
C ARG A 172 -1.12 -14.41 13.50
N GLU A 173 -1.74 -15.05 12.50
CA GLU A 173 -1.27 -16.36 11.99
C GLU A 173 0.18 -16.23 11.47
N LEU A 174 0.49 -15.19 10.72
CA LEU A 174 1.84 -14.98 10.20
C LEU A 174 2.86 -14.66 11.31
N ILE A 175 2.46 -13.90 12.33
CA ILE A 175 3.29 -13.66 13.53
C ILE A 175 3.62 -14.98 14.24
N ALA A 176 2.63 -15.86 14.42
CA ALA A 176 2.86 -17.16 15.03
C ALA A 176 3.88 -17.99 14.24
N ILE A 177 3.76 -18.03 12.92
CA ILE A 177 4.71 -18.69 12.02
C ILE A 177 6.10 -18.04 12.13
N GLN A 178 6.20 -16.70 12.15
CA GLN A 178 7.45 -15.98 12.32
C GLN A 178 8.21 -16.44 13.58
N HIS A 179 7.52 -16.54 14.71
CA HIS A 179 8.16 -16.94 15.96
C HIS A 179 8.49 -18.43 15.99
N GLU A 180 7.60 -19.29 15.50
CA GLU A 180 7.80 -20.74 15.48
C GLU A 180 8.94 -21.14 14.55
N LYS A 181 8.95 -20.63 13.33
CA LYS A 181 9.90 -21.01 12.28
C LYS A 181 11.15 -20.13 12.21
N LYS A 182 11.22 -19.06 13.04
CA LYS A 182 12.29 -18.04 13.02
C LYS A 182 12.45 -17.39 11.64
N LEU A 183 11.34 -17.22 10.91
CA LEU A 183 11.31 -16.58 9.60
C LEU A 183 10.92 -15.11 9.73
N PRO A 184 11.77 -14.15 9.33
CA PRO A 184 11.44 -12.74 9.46
C PRO A 184 10.26 -12.34 8.57
N VAL A 185 9.44 -11.42 9.09
CA VAL A 185 8.37 -10.77 8.34
C VAL A 185 8.78 -9.33 8.04
N ILE A 186 8.56 -8.93 6.80
CA ILE A 186 8.67 -7.57 6.28
C ILE A 186 7.26 -7.10 6.01
N SER A 187 6.90 -5.87 6.35
CA SER A 187 5.55 -5.36 6.09
C SER A 187 5.56 -4.04 5.35
N CYS A 188 4.77 -3.98 4.28
CA CYS A 188 4.38 -2.74 3.60
C CYS A 188 2.99 -2.24 4.05
N ALA A 189 2.30 -3.01 4.89
CA ALA A 189 1.04 -2.63 5.47
C ALA A 189 1.28 -1.76 6.71
N ILE A 190 0.39 -0.77 6.91
CA ILE A 190 0.47 0.11 8.05
C ILE A 190 -0.09 -0.62 9.25
N ALA A 191 0.79 -0.95 10.21
CA ALA A 191 0.35 -1.34 11.52
C ALA A 191 -0.09 -0.08 12.28
N ARG A 192 -1.29 -0.07 12.83
CA ARG A 192 -1.70 0.97 13.77
C ARG A 192 -0.73 0.96 14.96
N PRO A 193 -0.31 2.13 15.49
CA PRO A 193 0.77 2.22 16.49
C PRO A 193 0.57 1.35 17.75
N LYS A 194 -0.66 0.95 18.06
CA LYS A 194 -0.99 0.13 19.23
C LYS A 194 -1.27 -1.34 18.92
N GLN A 195 -1.18 -1.76 17.65
CA GLN A 195 -1.48 -3.14 17.25
C GLN A 195 -0.21 -3.87 16.88
N ALA A 196 0.07 -4.91 17.65
CA ALA A 196 1.04 -5.98 17.48
C ALA A 196 2.27 -5.65 16.60
N HIS A 197 3.41 -5.82 17.19
CA HIS A 197 4.70 -5.93 16.51
C HIS A 197 4.65 -7.11 15.51
N VAL A 198 4.26 -6.85 14.26
CA VAL A 198 4.01 -7.89 13.24
C VAL A 198 5.27 -8.25 12.48
N ALA A 199 6.18 -7.28 12.28
CA ALA A 199 7.29 -7.42 11.35
C ALA A 199 8.59 -6.91 11.95
N VAL A 200 9.69 -7.56 11.58
CA VAL A 200 11.05 -7.08 11.88
C VAL A 200 11.32 -5.76 11.16
N LEU A 201 10.79 -5.63 9.95
CA LEU A 201 11.02 -4.50 9.06
C LEU A 201 9.69 -3.97 8.55
N LEU A 202 9.43 -2.69 8.78
CA LEU A 202 8.25 -2.00 8.27
C LEU A 202 8.67 -0.96 7.23
N LEU A 203 8.13 -1.08 6.03
CA LEU A 203 8.43 -0.26 4.85
C LEU A 203 7.13 0.36 4.34
N THR A 204 6.80 1.56 4.79
CA THR A 204 5.49 2.16 4.52
C THR A 204 5.60 3.54 3.90
N PRO A 205 4.59 3.99 3.15
CA PRO A 205 4.43 5.41 2.89
C PRO A 205 4.10 6.14 4.19
N SER A 206 4.45 7.42 4.27
CA SER A 206 3.98 8.32 5.32
C SER A 206 2.66 8.93 4.89
N PHE A 207 1.58 8.69 5.63
CA PHE A 207 0.28 9.31 5.34
C PHE A 207 0.30 10.81 5.53
N ASP A 208 1.13 11.34 6.44
CA ASP A 208 1.30 12.78 6.60
C ASP A 208 1.85 13.40 5.31
N VAL A 209 2.90 12.78 4.72
CA VAL A 209 3.46 13.24 3.44
C VAL A 209 2.43 13.09 2.30
N ILE A 210 1.71 11.98 2.23
CA ILE A 210 0.65 11.78 1.22
C ILE A 210 -0.45 12.83 1.38
N GLY A 211 -0.89 13.10 2.62
CA GLY A 211 -1.87 14.13 2.93
C GLY A 211 -1.41 15.52 2.52
N GLU A 212 -0.15 15.88 2.81
CA GLU A 212 0.45 17.15 2.43
C GLU A 212 0.52 17.31 0.90
N LEU A 213 0.99 16.30 0.18
CA LEU A 213 1.03 16.28 -1.28
C LEU A 213 -0.38 16.43 -1.87
N THR A 214 -1.38 15.75 -1.29
CA THR A 214 -2.79 15.84 -1.70
C THR A 214 -3.31 17.28 -1.49
N ALA A 215 -3.07 17.87 -0.32
CA ALA A 215 -3.46 19.23 -0.01
C ALA A 215 -2.81 20.27 -0.96
N ARG A 216 -1.56 20.03 -1.36
CA ARG A 216 -0.86 20.88 -2.36
C ARG A 216 -1.54 20.79 -3.72
N GLN A 217 -1.97 19.63 -4.19
CA GLN A 217 -2.70 19.49 -5.45
C GLN A 217 -4.06 20.21 -5.39
N ILE A 218 -4.81 20.03 -4.31
CA ILE A 218 -6.08 20.71 -4.07
C ILE A 218 -5.90 22.24 -4.07
N ALA A 219 -4.87 22.75 -3.39
CA ALA A 219 -4.59 24.18 -3.34
C ALA A 219 -4.25 24.76 -4.73
N LYS A 220 -3.50 24.02 -5.56
CA LYS A 220 -3.22 24.46 -6.94
C LYS A 220 -4.50 24.58 -7.78
N ILE A 221 -5.46 23.69 -7.60
CA ILE A 221 -6.72 23.73 -8.32
C ILE A 221 -7.62 24.84 -7.78
N LEU A 222 -7.93 24.83 -6.47
CA LEU A 222 -8.91 25.74 -5.88
C LEU A 222 -8.42 27.19 -5.71
N LYS A 223 -7.11 27.38 -5.41
CA LYS A 223 -6.57 28.72 -5.15
C LYS A 223 -5.85 29.35 -6.35
N GLN A 224 -5.25 28.50 -7.21
CA GLN A 224 -4.45 28.98 -8.34
C GLN A 224 -5.14 28.76 -9.69
N GLY A 225 -6.36 28.17 -9.72
CA GLY A 225 -7.13 27.91 -10.94
C GLY A 225 -6.47 26.94 -11.91
N ARG A 226 -5.53 26.09 -11.43
CA ARG A 226 -4.86 25.13 -12.30
C ARG A 226 -5.83 24.00 -12.70
N LYS A 227 -5.81 23.64 -13.96
CA LYS A 227 -6.60 22.49 -14.44
C LYS A 227 -5.97 21.20 -13.92
N PRO A 228 -6.75 20.23 -13.39
CA PRO A 228 -6.22 18.96 -12.84
C PRO A 228 -5.30 18.23 -13.81
N GLU A 229 -5.67 18.11 -15.08
CA GLU A 229 -4.93 17.41 -16.13
C GLU A 229 -3.54 18.03 -16.42
N THR A 230 -3.30 19.27 -16.00
CA THR A 230 -1.98 19.93 -16.15
C THR A 230 -1.05 19.65 -14.97
N LEU A 231 -1.55 19.00 -13.93
CA LEU A 231 -0.81 18.66 -12.74
C LEU A 231 -0.34 17.22 -12.80
N PRO A 232 0.93 16.92 -12.51
CA PRO A 232 1.39 15.53 -12.46
C PRO A 232 0.75 14.78 -11.29
N ILE A 233 0.60 13.49 -11.43
CA ILE A 233 0.34 12.63 -10.28
C ILE A 233 1.60 12.61 -9.42
N LEU A 234 1.44 12.90 -8.14
CA LEU A 234 2.54 12.91 -7.18
C LEU A 234 2.61 11.56 -6.46
N ARG A 235 3.79 11.27 -5.93
CA ARG A 235 4.03 10.15 -5.02
C ARG A 235 5.07 10.55 -3.99
N GLN A 236 5.12 9.86 -2.89
CA GLN A 236 6.24 9.95 -1.95
C GLN A 236 7.50 9.36 -2.60
N GLU A 237 8.63 10.04 -2.48
CA GLU A 237 9.90 9.63 -3.11
C GLU A 237 10.61 8.53 -2.31
N HIS A 238 10.49 8.54 -0.98
CA HIS A 238 11.21 7.63 -0.10
C HIS A 238 10.26 6.90 0.85
N LEU A 239 10.50 5.60 1.05
CA LEU A 239 9.79 4.81 2.05
C LEU A 239 10.20 5.22 3.47
N HIS A 240 9.25 5.16 4.38
CA HIS A 240 9.51 5.23 5.80
C HIS A 240 9.96 3.85 6.27
N ILE A 241 11.22 3.74 6.65
CA ILE A 241 11.82 2.49 7.13
C ILE A 241 11.78 2.50 8.65
N GLN A 242 11.14 1.49 9.24
CA GLN A 242 11.16 1.25 10.68
C GLN A 242 11.64 -0.17 10.96
N VAL A 243 12.37 -0.33 12.05
CA VAL A 243 12.94 -1.63 12.47
C VAL A 243 12.45 -1.95 13.88
N ASP A 244 11.96 -3.17 14.07
CA ASP A 244 11.67 -3.74 15.37
C ASP A 244 12.85 -4.59 15.85
N THR A 245 13.72 -3.97 16.65
CA THR A 245 14.91 -4.64 17.18
C THR A 245 14.57 -5.72 18.22
N ALA A 246 13.42 -5.61 18.89
CA ALA A 246 12.97 -6.63 19.84
C ALA A 246 12.58 -7.93 19.13
N ILE A 247 11.82 -7.82 18.02
CA ILE A 247 11.51 -8.98 17.19
C ILE A 247 12.80 -9.55 16.58
N ALA A 248 13.68 -8.72 16.01
CA ALA A 248 14.94 -9.18 15.44
C ALA A 248 15.73 -10.00 16.45
N LYS A 249 15.88 -9.49 17.68
CA LYS A 249 16.55 -10.19 18.81
C LYS A 249 15.85 -11.52 19.16
N ALA A 250 14.51 -11.54 19.23
CA ALA A 250 13.75 -12.75 19.54
C ALA A 250 13.90 -13.84 18.47
N LEU A 251 14.12 -13.44 17.21
CA LEU A 251 14.39 -14.34 16.10
C LEU A 251 15.87 -14.76 15.97
N GLY A 252 16.77 -14.15 16.76
CA GLY A 252 18.22 -14.37 16.65
C GLY A 252 18.84 -13.67 15.43
N ILE A 253 18.23 -12.61 14.94
CA ILE A 253 18.67 -11.87 13.73
C ILE A 253 19.51 -10.67 14.17
N THR A 254 20.71 -10.54 13.62
CA THR A 254 21.55 -9.36 13.73
C THR A 254 21.33 -8.49 12.50
N LEU A 255 20.81 -7.29 12.71
CA LEU A 255 20.57 -6.33 11.63
C LEU A 255 21.84 -5.51 11.33
N PRO A 256 22.16 -5.25 10.04
CA PRO A 256 23.32 -4.45 9.65
C PRO A 256 23.22 -3.01 10.17
N ASN A 257 24.36 -2.45 10.61
CA ASN A 257 24.42 -1.06 11.08
C ASN A 257 23.93 -0.05 10.03
N GLN A 258 24.21 -0.29 8.75
CA GLN A 258 23.73 0.55 7.68
C GLN A 258 22.21 0.66 7.67
N LEU A 259 21.49 -0.45 7.87
CA LEU A 259 20.02 -0.44 7.96
C LEU A 259 19.55 0.34 9.19
N LEU A 260 20.20 0.11 10.35
CA LEU A 260 19.84 0.79 11.60
C LEU A 260 20.03 2.31 11.52
N MET A 261 21.01 2.77 10.74
CA MET A 261 21.22 4.21 10.49
C MET A 261 20.16 4.81 9.55
N MET A 262 19.61 4.02 8.63
CA MET A 262 18.55 4.46 7.70
C MET A 262 17.16 4.40 8.34
N ALA A 263 16.98 3.56 9.32
CA ALA A 263 15.68 3.30 9.94
C ALA A 263 15.41 4.25 11.11
N LYS A 264 14.13 4.60 11.28
CA LYS A 264 13.66 5.17 12.53
C LYS A 264 13.38 4.03 13.51
N PRO A 265 13.79 4.13 14.78
CA PRO A 265 13.38 3.16 15.79
C PRO A 265 11.86 3.12 15.86
N ARG A 266 11.29 1.94 16.00
CA ARG A 266 9.88 1.80 16.32
C ARG A 266 9.74 1.94 17.83
N GLU A 267 9.02 2.99 18.25
CA GLU A 267 8.64 3.23 19.64
C GLU A 267 7.53 2.28 20.10
#